data_fa6b226e2bf71bd68c87c4093998a929
#
_entry.id   fa6b226e2bf71bd68c87c4093998a929
#
_cell.length_a   1.000
_cell.length_b   1.000
_cell.length_c   1.000
_cell.angle_alpha   90.00
_cell.angle_beta   90.00
_cell.angle_gamma   90.00
#
_symmetry.space_group_name_H-M   'P 1'
#
loop_
_entity.id
_entity.type
_entity.pdbx_description
1 polymer ?
#
loop_
_entity_poly.entity_id
_entity_poly.type
_entity_poly.pdbx_seq_one_letter_code
_entity_poly.pdbx_strand_id
1 'polypeptide(L)'
;MTTVLVSILAATVIALPENPTPVERSAAAELADGIRRMTGETAPIVSECNASDGTVFFVGATARAATATNGLGIAGWRYDEVLVKSVPDGVVIAGHPVRGPIYAADTYLEDVCGVRWWTSRESHYPQLKALPVEGLDIRHAPVFRYRETYYLDSFHADFKVRTKGNFSSLTRYMLEPMEFIPPEKGGNHRLYYFKGRKSAYHSFFQILPPAKHFAAHPEWYAEIGGIRKPTQLCLNDDGMAEAFVAETRRLLREDPSVDFISISQNDETRTTSAPPCGCAKCRAVADAEGGAQSANVLRFANRVAAALEDEFPDLTVETFAYTWSKEAPRLTRPRRNVMVRYCDIECPFSFPLDTPGNKVSEAFMENLGKWSRAARGQLFIWDYVAGFRNYMIPHPNLRSIARNIRIFAAAGAVGVFEQGDALCCAGELAPLKHWLVSHLLWDPAQDENRLIDDFVNGYYGVKAAPHVKDYISLVNDPPFENRVPVRCYHYNVTNFMSTATAFAAQRSLADAVRAAKGDGPGFAARVAREKLTMDQTFLLNWSEYRAWAKANGAVWPYGEDRAAEADRWISAVNELGVKAVFETVTRGPFSAYCERLRKGEAER
;
A
#
# COMPACT_ATOMS: atom_id res chain seq x y z
N MET A 1 -8.30 -43.52 -45.49
CA MET A 1 -9.01 -43.26 -44.22
C MET A 1 -8.00 -42.70 -43.25
N THR A 2 -7.98 -41.39 -43.13
CA THR A 2 -7.10 -40.68 -42.18
C THR A 2 -7.83 -40.58 -40.86
N THR A 3 -7.42 -41.41 -39.89
CA THR A 3 -7.99 -41.35 -38.55
C THR A 3 -7.55 -40.05 -37.91
N VAL A 4 -8.48 -39.11 -37.80
CA VAL A 4 -8.30 -37.92 -36.98
C VAL A 4 -8.37 -38.39 -35.52
N LEU A 5 -7.22 -38.49 -34.87
CA LEU A 5 -7.15 -38.60 -33.41
C LEU A 5 -7.68 -37.30 -32.82
N VAL A 6 -8.96 -37.29 -32.45
CA VAL A 6 -9.52 -36.28 -31.55
C VAL A 6 -8.88 -36.56 -30.19
N SER A 7 -7.87 -35.80 -29.85
CA SER A 7 -7.36 -35.75 -28.47
C SER A 7 -8.52 -35.24 -27.62
N ILE A 8 -9.21 -36.13 -26.92
CA ILE A 8 -10.16 -35.75 -25.88
C ILE A 8 -9.30 -35.09 -24.79
N LEU A 9 -9.36 -33.75 -24.69
CA LEU A 9 -8.80 -33.03 -23.57
C LEU A 9 -9.42 -33.67 -22.30
N ALA A 10 -8.58 -34.19 -21.41
CA ALA A 10 -9.05 -34.73 -20.15
C ALA A 10 -9.83 -33.65 -19.40
N ALA A 11 -11.04 -33.97 -18.96
CA ALA A 11 -11.91 -33.00 -18.28
C ALA A 11 -11.19 -32.44 -17.04
N THR A 12 -11.23 -31.11 -16.90
CA THR A 12 -10.67 -30.45 -15.71
C THR A 12 -11.68 -30.47 -14.57
N VAL A 13 -11.27 -30.89 -13.38
CA VAL A 13 -12.11 -30.97 -12.17
C VAL A 13 -11.42 -30.25 -11.02
N ILE A 14 -12.21 -29.57 -10.18
CA ILE A 14 -11.72 -28.96 -8.93
C ILE A 14 -12.26 -29.78 -7.76
N ALA A 15 -11.36 -30.34 -6.96
CA ALA A 15 -11.67 -31.20 -5.82
C ALA A 15 -11.48 -30.46 -4.50
N LEU A 16 -12.51 -30.46 -3.66
CA LEU A 16 -12.50 -29.91 -2.30
C LEU A 16 -12.49 -31.04 -1.26
N PRO A 17 -11.98 -30.81 -0.04
CA PRO A 17 -12.14 -31.77 1.06
C PRO A 17 -13.64 -32.04 1.33
N GLU A 18 -13.95 -33.12 2.05
CA GLU A 18 -15.34 -33.49 2.35
C GLU A 18 -16.11 -32.37 3.08
N ASN A 19 -15.44 -31.67 3.99
CA ASN A 19 -15.99 -30.54 4.75
C ASN A 19 -15.19 -29.26 4.48
N PRO A 20 -15.35 -28.60 3.31
CA PRO A 20 -14.54 -27.48 2.93
C PRO A 20 -14.88 -26.22 3.75
N THR A 21 -13.88 -25.47 4.13
CA THR A 21 -14.03 -24.15 4.74
C THR A 21 -14.61 -23.13 3.74
N PRO A 22 -15.16 -22.00 4.21
CA PRO A 22 -15.58 -20.92 3.30
C PRO A 22 -14.45 -20.41 2.38
N VAL A 23 -13.20 -20.36 2.89
CA VAL A 23 -12.04 -19.91 2.10
C VAL A 23 -11.66 -20.90 1.01
N GLU A 24 -11.72 -22.20 1.28
CA GLU A 24 -11.48 -23.23 0.27
C GLU A 24 -12.54 -23.21 -0.84
N ARG A 25 -13.81 -22.98 -0.49
CA ARG A 25 -14.88 -22.78 -1.50
C ARG A 25 -14.63 -21.54 -2.35
N SER A 26 -14.21 -20.43 -1.75
CA SER A 26 -13.89 -19.21 -2.48
C SER A 26 -12.69 -19.40 -3.41
N ALA A 27 -11.64 -20.10 -2.94
CA ALA A 27 -10.48 -20.46 -3.74
C ALA A 27 -10.85 -21.32 -4.95
N ALA A 28 -11.69 -22.33 -4.75
CA ALA A 28 -12.18 -23.17 -5.83
C ALA A 28 -13.02 -22.39 -6.86
N ALA A 29 -13.85 -21.44 -6.39
CA ALA A 29 -14.65 -20.59 -7.26
C ALA A 29 -13.78 -19.61 -8.07
N GLU A 30 -12.76 -19.00 -7.47
CA GLU A 30 -11.80 -18.12 -8.16
C GLU A 30 -11.04 -18.90 -9.24
N LEU A 31 -10.55 -20.08 -8.90
CA LEU A 31 -9.86 -20.96 -9.83
C LEU A 31 -10.78 -21.39 -10.99
N ALA A 32 -12.04 -21.77 -10.73
CA ALA A 32 -13.02 -22.16 -11.75
C ALA A 32 -13.33 -21.00 -12.71
N ASP A 33 -13.50 -19.77 -12.20
CA ASP A 33 -13.72 -18.59 -13.05
C ASP A 33 -12.48 -18.29 -13.90
N GLY A 34 -11.29 -18.38 -13.32
CA GLY A 34 -10.03 -18.21 -14.06
C GLY A 34 -9.88 -19.22 -15.20
N ILE A 35 -10.10 -20.51 -14.92
CA ILE A 35 -10.06 -21.58 -15.91
C ILE A 35 -11.05 -21.29 -17.05
N ARG A 36 -12.30 -20.99 -16.70
CA ARG A 36 -13.37 -20.68 -17.69
C ARG A 36 -12.98 -19.50 -18.59
N ARG A 37 -12.39 -18.45 -18.02
CA ARG A 37 -11.97 -17.26 -18.81
C ARG A 37 -10.81 -17.56 -19.75
N MET A 38 -9.88 -18.44 -19.33
CA MET A 38 -8.69 -18.77 -20.12
C MET A 38 -8.96 -19.83 -21.19
N THR A 39 -9.80 -20.83 -20.90
CA THR A 39 -9.99 -21.98 -21.78
C THR A 39 -11.39 -22.04 -22.43
N GLY A 40 -12.35 -21.33 -21.91
CA GLY A 40 -13.77 -21.45 -22.28
C GLY A 40 -14.47 -22.67 -21.64
N GLU A 41 -13.74 -23.51 -20.91
CA GLU A 41 -14.27 -24.74 -20.29
C GLU A 41 -14.79 -24.46 -18.87
N THR A 42 -15.79 -25.21 -18.46
CA THR A 42 -16.31 -25.20 -17.08
C THR A 42 -15.66 -26.34 -16.30
N ALA A 43 -14.90 -26.02 -15.26
CA ALA A 43 -14.36 -27.01 -14.33
C ALA A 43 -15.37 -27.23 -13.19
N PRO A 44 -16.00 -28.42 -13.06
CA PRO A 44 -16.92 -28.70 -11.96
C PRO A 44 -16.17 -28.74 -10.63
N ILE A 45 -16.82 -28.21 -9.59
CA ILE A 45 -16.33 -28.28 -8.21
C ILE A 45 -17.03 -29.46 -7.52
N VAL A 46 -16.26 -30.43 -7.06
CA VAL A 46 -16.76 -31.66 -6.45
C VAL A 46 -16.07 -31.96 -5.12
N SER A 47 -16.58 -32.90 -4.33
CA SER A 47 -15.82 -33.47 -3.22
C SER A 47 -14.67 -34.35 -3.73
N GLU A 48 -13.52 -34.37 -3.05
CA GLU A 48 -12.33 -35.16 -3.43
C GLU A 48 -12.67 -36.65 -3.68
N CYS A 49 -13.59 -37.23 -2.90
CA CYS A 49 -14.01 -38.62 -3.07
C CYS A 49 -14.79 -38.88 -4.39
N ASN A 50 -15.27 -37.84 -5.04
CA ASN A 50 -16.02 -37.89 -6.31
C ASN A 50 -15.20 -37.38 -7.50
N ALA A 51 -13.91 -37.07 -7.30
CA ALA A 51 -13.03 -36.66 -8.39
C ALA A 51 -12.84 -37.86 -9.35
N SER A 52 -13.17 -37.65 -10.63
CA SER A 52 -13.04 -38.66 -11.69
C SER A 52 -11.72 -38.50 -12.46
N ASP A 53 -11.48 -39.40 -13.42
CA ASP A 53 -10.35 -39.33 -14.33
C ASP A 53 -10.28 -37.99 -15.06
N GLY A 54 -9.07 -37.40 -15.10
CA GLY A 54 -8.82 -36.10 -15.71
C GLY A 54 -7.72 -35.35 -14.99
N THR A 55 -7.62 -34.04 -15.29
CA THR A 55 -6.75 -33.14 -14.53
C THR A 55 -7.51 -32.62 -13.31
N VAL A 56 -7.04 -32.97 -12.11
CA VAL A 56 -7.68 -32.59 -10.85
C VAL A 56 -6.91 -31.49 -10.15
N PHE A 57 -7.59 -30.40 -9.80
CA PHE A 57 -7.06 -29.36 -8.90
C PHE A 57 -7.55 -29.62 -7.48
N PHE A 58 -6.67 -30.09 -6.61
CA PHE A 58 -6.95 -30.39 -5.20
C PHE A 58 -6.83 -29.12 -4.36
N VAL A 59 -7.94 -28.48 -4.01
CA VAL A 59 -7.97 -27.18 -3.34
C VAL A 59 -8.21 -27.32 -1.84
N GLY A 60 -7.31 -26.79 -1.03
CA GLY A 60 -7.41 -26.76 0.43
C GLY A 60 -6.84 -28.01 1.11
N ALA A 61 -7.44 -28.38 2.26
CA ALA A 61 -6.97 -29.46 3.13
C ALA A 61 -7.44 -30.85 2.65
N THR A 62 -7.21 -31.18 1.39
CA THR A 62 -7.52 -32.48 0.78
C THR A 62 -6.56 -33.57 1.25
N ALA A 63 -6.94 -34.85 1.11
CA ALA A 63 -6.06 -35.97 1.38
C ALA A 63 -4.81 -35.96 0.46
N ARG A 64 -4.99 -35.48 -0.79
CA ARG A 64 -3.90 -35.28 -1.73
C ARG A 64 -2.92 -34.20 -1.26
N ALA A 65 -3.42 -33.08 -0.72
CA ALA A 65 -2.59 -32.02 -0.12
C ALA A 65 -1.84 -32.54 1.13
N ALA A 66 -2.49 -33.34 1.98
CA ALA A 66 -1.84 -33.95 3.13
C ALA A 66 -0.67 -34.86 2.69
N THR A 67 -0.86 -35.66 1.64
CA THR A 67 0.22 -36.51 1.08
C THR A 67 1.36 -35.65 0.51
N ALA A 68 1.04 -34.61 -0.27
CA ALA A 68 2.03 -33.70 -0.90
C ALA A 68 2.86 -32.91 0.11
N THR A 69 2.34 -32.72 1.33
CA THR A 69 2.99 -32.01 2.44
C THR A 69 3.55 -32.92 3.53
N ASN A 70 3.56 -34.23 3.31
CA ASN A 70 3.99 -35.25 4.31
C ASN A 70 3.20 -35.11 5.64
N GLY A 71 1.89 -34.88 5.56
CA GLY A 71 1.02 -34.76 6.71
C GLY A 71 1.19 -33.47 7.52
N LEU A 72 1.64 -32.39 6.88
CA LEU A 72 1.78 -31.09 7.53
C LEU A 72 0.42 -30.63 8.10
N GLY A 73 0.32 -30.56 9.43
CA GLY A 73 -0.85 -30.00 10.09
C GLY A 73 -0.87 -28.47 10.06
N ILE A 74 -1.96 -27.86 10.53
CA ILE A 74 -2.15 -26.40 10.56
C ILE A 74 -0.96 -25.67 11.18
N ALA A 75 -0.42 -26.18 12.28
CA ALA A 75 0.73 -25.59 12.98
C ALA A 75 2.05 -25.63 12.17
N GLY A 76 2.13 -26.41 11.11
CA GLY A 76 3.30 -26.49 10.23
C GLY A 76 3.30 -25.45 9.09
N TRP A 77 2.17 -24.75 8.88
CA TRP A 77 2.09 -23.66 7.91
C TRP A 77 2.53 -22.33 8.53
N ARG A 78 3.39 -21.60 7.83
CA ARG A 78 3.63 -20.20 8.17
C ARG A 78 2.42 -19.35 7.79
N TYR A 79 2.29 -18.17 8.38
CA TYR A 79 1.18 -17.28 8.12
C TYR A 79 1.12 -16.88 6.63
N ASP A 80 -0.06 -17.01 6.03
CA ASP A 80 -0.35 -16.77 4.61
C ASP A 80 0.52 -17.62 3.62
N GLU A 81 1.18 -18.68 4.08
CA GLU A 81 1.97 -19.55 3.23
C GLU A 81 1.09 -20.26 2.19
N VAL A 82 1.62 -20.39 0.97
CA VAL A 82 0.97 -21.03 -0.18
C VAL A 82 1.77 -22.23 -0.69
N LEU A 83 1.07 -23.19 -1.30
CA LEU A 83 1.62 -24.32 -2.03
C LEU A 83 0.86 -24.52 -3.33
N VAL A 84 1.59 -24.51 -4.46
CA VAL A 84 1.11 -24.95 -5.77
C VAL A 84 2.05 -26.04 -6.25
N LYS A 85 1.56 -27.29 -6.28
CA LYS A 85 2.43 -28.44 -6.54
C LYS A 85 1.79 -29.46 -7.46
N SER A 86 2.55 -29.88 -8.50
CA SER A 86 2.17 -30.99 -9.36
C SER A 86 2.16 -32.30 -8.59
N VAL A 87 1.14 -33.13 -8.83
CA VAL A 87 0.98 -34.48 -8.34
C VAL A 87 0.60 -35.39 -9.52
N PRO A 88 0.71 -36.75 -9.41
CA PRO A 88 0.49 -37.63 -10.56
C PRO A 88 -0.84 -37.46 -11.30
N ASP A 89 -1.89 -37.02 -10.59
CA ASP A 89 -3.26 -36.84 -11.10
C ASP A 89 -3.72 -35.39 -11.17
N GLY A 90 -2.79 -34.41 -11.01
CA GLY A 90 -3.15 -33.01 -11.13
C GLY A 90 -2.28 -32.04 -10.35
N VAL A 91 -2.90 -31.06 -9.71
CA VAL A 91 -2.22 -29.97 -8.98
C VAL A 91 -2.83 -29.77 -7.59
N VAL A 92 -2.00 -29.70 -6.57
CA VAL A 92 -2.39 -29.29 -5.21
C VAL A 92 -2.33 -27.77 -5.12
N ILE A 93 -3.42 -27.16 -4.66
CA ILE A 93 -3.59 -25.72 -4.38
C ILE A 93 -3.91 -25.58 -2.89
N ALA A 94 -2.93 -25.36 -2.04
CA ALA A 94 -3.10 -25.41 -0.59
C ALA A 94 -2.29 -24.32 0.13
N GLY A 95 -2.45 -24.21 1.44
CA GLY A 95 -1.68 -23.25 2.23
C GLY A 95 -2.22 -23.08 3.65
N HIS A 96 -1.76 -22.02 4.32
CA HIS A 96 -2.23 -21.67 5.65
C HIS A 96 -3.76 -21.46 5.68
N PRO A 97 -4.50 -22.05 6.63
CA PRO A 97 -5.97 -22.16 6.56
C PRO A 97 -6.73 -20.83 6.42
N VAL A 98 -6.16 -19.73 6.89
CA VAL A 98 -6.86 -18.44 6.90
C VAL A 98 -7.00 -17.85 5.50
N ARG A 99 -5.91 -17.77 4.71
CA ARG A 99 -5.87 -17.19 3.36
C ARG A 99 -5.08 -18.00 2.35
N GLY A 100 -4.27 -18.97 2.81
CA GLY A 100 -3.39 -19.75 1.94
C GLY A 100 -4.08 -20.40 0.74
N PRO A 101 -5.25 -21.04 0.86
CA PRO A 101 -5.93 -21.64 -0.29
C PRO A 101 -6.28 -20.63 -1.40
N ILE A 102 -6.83 -19.46 -1.05
CA ILE A 102 -7.19 -18.44 -2.06
C ILE A 102 -5.94 -17.78 -2.65
N TYR A 103 -4.93 -17.48 -1.83
CA TYR A 103 -3.66 -16.94 -2.33
C TYR A 103 -2.89 -17.96 -3.19
N ALA A 104 -3.02 -19.27 -2.93
CA ALA A 104 -2.44 -20.32 -3.78
C ALA A 104 -3.17 -20.41 -5.13
N ALA A 105 -4.50 -20.27 -5.15
CA ALA A 105 -5.29 -20.19 -6.38
C ALA A 105 -4.87 -18.97 -7.22
N ASP A 106 -4.77 -17.79 -6.59
CA ASP A 106 -4.30 -16.57 -7.25
C ASP A 106 -2.85 -16.71 -7.74
N THR A 107 -1.98 -17.37 -6.97
CA THR A 107 -0.59 -17.66 -7.38
C THR A 107 -0.54 -18.56 -8.61
N TYR A 108 -1.37 -19.62 -8.65
CA TYR A 108 -1.46 -20.47 -9.84
C TYR A 108 -1.94 -19.69 -11.06
N LEU A 109 -3.01 -18.88 -10.91
CA LEU A 109 -3.56 -18.08 -12.01
C LEU A 109 -2.54 -17.03 -12.51
N GLU A 110 -1.86 -16.34 -11.60
CA GLU A 110 -0.95 -15.25 -11.94
C GLU A 110 0.43 -15.75 -12.41
N ASP A 111 1.11 -16.57 -11.58
CA ASP A 111 2.51 -16.93 -11.81
C ASP A 111 2.67 -18.08 -12.79
N VAL A 112 1.67 -18.99 -12.86
CA VAL A 112 1.71 -20.19 -13.72
C VAL A 112 0.95 -19.96 -15.01
N CYS A 113 -0.29 -19.43 -14.93
CA CYS A 113 -1.12 -19.26 -16.13
C CYS A 113 -0.93 -17.91 -16.83
N GLY A 114 -0.33 -16.92 -16.18
CA GLY A 114 -0.10 -15.60 -16.76
C GLY A 114 -1.31 -14.67 -16.70
N VAL A 115 -2.28 -14.93 -15.82
CA VAL A 115 -3.34 -13.96 -15.51
C VAL A 115 -2.73 -12.71 -14.90
N ARG A 116 -3.26 -11.55 -15.23
CA ARG A 116 -2.83 -10.28 -14.65
C ARG A 116 -4.03 -9.45 -14.22
N TRP A 117 -4.00 -8.99 -12.99
CA TRP A 117 -4.96 -8.03 -12.43
C TRP A 117 -4.26 -6.68 -12.29
N TRP A 118 -4.30 -5.88 -13.38
CA TRP A 118 -3.57 -4.62 -13.47
C TRP A 118 -4.11 -3.55 -12.52
N THR A 119 -5.45 -3.46 -12.43
CA THR A 119 -6.20 -2.57 -11.54
C THR A 119 -7.43 -3.30 -11.03
N SER A 120 -8.19 -2.67 -10.14
CA SER A 120 -9.48 -3.22 -9.69
C SER A 120 -10.50 -3.43 -10.83
N ARG A 121 -10.29 -2.79 -11.97
CA ARG A 121 -11.22 -2.79 -13.13
C ARG A 121 -10.65 -3.45 -14.38
N GLU A 122 -9.34 -3.64 -14.44
CA GLU A 122 -8.65 -4.06 -15.66
C GLU A 122 -7.79 -5.29 -15.38
N SER A 123 -8.10 -6.37 -16.07
CA SER A 123 -7.40 -7.64 -15.97
C SER A 123 -7.14 -8.25 -17.35
N HIS A 124 -6.16 -9.12 -17.42
CA HIS A 124 -5.82 -9.92 -18.59
C HIS A 124 -5.90 -11.40 -18.26
N TYR A 125 -6.62 -12.16 -19.06
CA TYR A 125 -6.70 -13.61 -19.01
C TYR A 125 -6.20 -14.16 -20.33
N PRO A 126 -5.02 -14.81 -20.38
CA PRO A 126 -4.50 -15.37 -21.61
C PRO A 126 -5.39 -16.50 -22.12
N GLN A 127 -5.54 -16.65 -23.43
CA GLN A 127 -6.29 -17.78 -24.01
C GLN A 127 -5.35 -18.99 -24.09
N LEU A 128 -5.66 -20.01 -23.31
CA LEU A 128 -4.85 -21.22 -23.20
C LEU A 128 -5.55 -22.41 -23.85
N LYS A 129 -4.81 -23.22 -24.60
CA LYS A 129 -5.30 -24.49 -25.17
C LYS A 129 -5.29 -25.61 -24.12
N ALA A 130 -4.41 -25.53 -23.14
CA ALA A 130 -4.27 -26.47 -22.04
C ALA A 130 -3.72 -25.74 -20.82
N LEU A 131 -4.15 -26.17 -19.62
CA LEU A 131 -3.65 -25.62 -18.36
C LEU A 131 -2.25 -26.18 -18.05
N PRO A 132 -1.30 -25.36 -17.58
CA PRO A 132 0.00 -25.85 -17.11
C PRO A 132 -0.17 -26.59 -15.79
N VAL A 133 0.14 -27.90 -15.76
CA VAL A 133 -0.07 -28.75 -14.58
C VAL A 133 1.18 -29.57 -14.19
N GLU A 134 2.20 -29.57 -15.03
CA GLU A 134 3.41 -30.36 -14.84
C GLU A 134 4.58 -29.52 -14.28
N GLY A 135 5.42 -30.13 -13.46
CA GLY A 135 6.66 -29.51 -12.97
C GLY A 135 6.47 -28.37 -11.97
N LEU A 136 5.28 -28.21 -11.40
CA LEU A 136 5.00 -27.16 -10.43
C LEU A 136 5.48 -27.58 -9.04
N ASP A 137 6.26 -26.73 -8.38
CA ASP A 137 6.65 -26.86 -6.97
C ASP A 137 6.90 -25.47 -6.38
N ILE A 138 5.82 -24.70 -6.25
CA ILE A 138 5.84 -23.34 -5.70
C ILE A 138 5.41 -23.44 -4.23
N ARG A 139 6.32 -23.11 -3.33
CA ARG A 139 6.03 -22.97 -1.91
C ARG A 139 6.60 -21.64 -1.43
N HIS A 140 5.72 -20.74 -1.00
CA HIS A 140 6.11 -19.41 -0.57
C HIS A 140 5.35 -18.98 0.68
N ALA A 141 6.05 -18.29 1.60
CA ALA A 141 5.43 -17.60 2.72
C ALA A 141 5.97 -16.17 2.78
N PRO A 142 5.10 -15.15 2.83
CA PRO A 142 5.52 -13.77 2.80
C PRO A 142 6.37 -13.42 4.02
N VAL A 143 7.36 -12.54 3.81
CA VAL A 143 8.19 -11.99 4.88
C VAL A 143 7.36 -11.10 5.80
N PHE A 144 6.50 -10.26 5.21
CA PHE A 144 5.63 -9.38 5.95
C PHE A 144 4.30 -10.06 6.29
N ARG A 145 4.01 -10.21 7.58
CA ARG A 145 2.73 -10.72 8.07
C ARG A 145 1.58 -9.77 7.72
N TYR A 146 1.83 -8.44 7.76
CA TYR A 146 0.84 -7.40 7.51
C TYR A 146 1.26 -6.58 6.29
N ARG A 147 0.40 -6.51 5.28
CA ARG A 147 0.67 -5.89 3.99
C ARG A 147 -0.48 -4.97 3.62
N GLU A 148 -0.20 -3.68 3.55
CA GLU A 148 -1.17 -2.68 3.17
C GLU A 148 -0.59 -1.75 2.11
N THR A 149 -1.21 -1.75 0.94
CA THR A 149 -0.99 -0.75 -0.10
C THR A 149 -2.14 0.23 -0.04
N TYR A 150 -1.85 1.50 0.19
CA TYR A 150 -2.89 2.52 0.36
C TYR A 150 -3.08 3.31 -0.92
N TYR A 151 -3.54 2.60 -1.95
CA TYR A 151 -3.98 3.13 -3.23
C TYR A 151 -5.48 2.95 -3.39
N LEU A 152 -6.12 3.80 -4.20
CA LEU A 152 -7.58 3.76 -4.39
C LEU A 152 -8.07 2.37 -4.87
N ASP A 153 -7.34 1.71 -5.77
CA ASP A 153 -7.66 0.37 -6.24
C ASP A 153 -7.66 -0.69 -5.12
N SER A 154 -6.81 -0.53 -4.10
CA SER A 154 -6.76 -1.45 -2.96
C SER A 154 -7.98 -1.37 -2.03
N PHE A 155 -8.91 -0.44 -2.28
CA PHE A 155 -10.17 -0.36 -1.54
C PHE A 155 -11.20 -1.39 -1.99
N HIS A 156 -11.00 -2.03 -3.14
CA HIS A 156 -11.82 -3.14 -3.62
C HIS A 156 -11.34 -4.47 -3.03
N ALA A 157 -12.21 -5.17 -2.30
CA ALA A 157 -11.86 -6.37 -1.55
C ALA A 157 -11.26 -7.48 -2.44
N ASP A 158 -11.85 -7.75 -3.59
CA ASP A 158 -11.38 -8.80 -4.52
C ASP A 158 -10.00 -8.47 -5.08
N PHE A 159 -9.77 -7.21 -5.44
CA PHE A 159 -8.48 -6.78 -5.94
C PHE A 159 -7.40 -6.84 -4.85
N LYS A 160 -7.75 -6.47 -3.61
CA LYS A 160 -6.86 -6.59 -2.46
C LYS A 160 -6.46 -8.05 -2.20
N VAL A 161 -7.38 -9.02 -2.31
CA VAL A 161 -7.07 -10.45 -2.19
C VAL A 161 -6.11 -10.90 -3.29
N ARG A 162 -6.40 -10.58 -4.55
CA ARG A 162 -5.58 -10.93 -5.71
C ARG A 162 -4.16 -10.35 -5.64
N THR A 163 -4.02 -9.15 -5.08
CA THR A 163 -2.73 -8.51 -4.80
C THR A 163 -2.13 -8.90 -3.45
N LYS A 164 -2.73 -9.87 -2.77
CA LYS A 164 -2.25 -10.49 -1.52
C LYS A 164 -2.10 -9.52 -0.35
N GLY A 165 -2.84 -8.38 -0.39
CA GLY A 165 -2.99 -7.44 0.73
C GLY A 165 -3.90 -8.03 1.81
N ASN A 166 -3.66 -7.70 3.09
CA ASN A 166 -4.41 -8.28 4.20
C ASN A 166 -4.63 -7.34 5.39
N PHE A 167 -4.36 -6.05 5.22
CA PHE A 167 -4.56 -5.04 6.26
C PHE A 167 -5.41 -3.88 5.73
N SER A 168 -6.17 -3.21 6.61
CA SER A 168 -6.96 -2.03 6.25
C SER A 168 -6.94 -0.99 7.36
N SER A 169 -6.39 0.17 7.02
CA SER A 169 -6.43 1.37 7.84
C SER A 169 -7.48 2.32 7.29
N LEU A 170 -8.56 2.54 8.03
CA LEU A 170 -9.59 3.47 7.63
C LEU A 170 -9.22 4.89 7.99
N THR A 171 -9.35 5.82 7.05
CA THR A 171 -9.25 7.25 7.28
C THR A 171 -10.50 7.99 6.80
N ARG A 172 -10.81 9.12 7.43
CA ARG A 172 -11.96 9.96 7.06
C ARG A 172 -11.82 10.63 5.69
N TYR A 173 -10.60 10.69 5.17
CA TYR A 173 -10.31 11.37 3.90
C TYR A 173 -10.67 10.55 2.66
N MET A 174 -11.14 9.31 2.84
CA MET A 174 -11.54 8.47 1.71
C MET A 174 -12.76 9.04 1.00
N LEU A 175 -12.61 9.25 -0.30
CA LEU A 175 -13.67 9.69 -1.21
C LEU A 175 -14.51 8.51 -1.71
N GLU A 176 -13.97 7.31 -1.60
CA GLU A 176 -14.60 6.04 -1.93
C GLU A 176 -14.67 5.15 -0.67
N PRO A 177 -15.74 4.37 -0.48
CA PRO A 177 -15.80 3.43 0.63
C PRO A 177 -14.76 2.32 0.46
N MET A 178 -14.03 2.02 1.54
CA MET A 178 -13.13 0.87 1.56
C MET A 178 -13.92 -0.39 1.88
N GLU A 179 -13.80 -1.38 1.01
CA GLU A 179 -14.33 -2.71 1.25
C GLU A 179 -13.37 -3.51 2.13
N PHE A 180 -13.92 -4.22 3.12
CA PHE A 180 -13.17 -5.21 3.88
C PHE A 180 -13.22 -6.55 3.14
N ILE A 181 -12.09 -7.26 3.19
CA ILE A 181 -12.06 -8.66 2.72
C ILE A 181 -13.05 -9.45 3.58
N PRO A 182 -14.05 -10.10 2.97
CA PRO A 182 -15.03 -10.84 3.74
C PRO A 182 -14.44 -12.13 4.32
N PRO A 183 -14.99 -12.67 5.42
CA PRO A 183 -14.46 -13.88 6.09
C PRO A 183 -14.29 -15.09 5.19
N GLU A 184 -15.17 -15.28 4.20
CA GLU A 184 -15.10 -16.36 3.21
C GLU A 184 -13.92 -16.23 2.23
N LYS A 185 -13.25 -15.08 2.20
CA LYS A 185 -11.99 -14.84 1.49
C LYS A 185 -10.80 -14.66 2.46
N GLY A 186 -10.97 -15.05 3.72
CA GLY A 186 -9.94 -15.06 4.75
C GLY A 186 -9.87 -13.80 5.60
N GLY A 187 -10.75 -12.81 5.38
CA GLY A 187 -10.79 -11.57 6.13
C GLY A 187 -9.51 -10.74 6.02
N ASN A 188 -9.49 -9.58 6.63
CA ASN A 188 -8.30 -8.74 6.76
C ASN A 188 -8.14 -8.23 8.20
N HIS A 189 -6.92 -7.85 8.56
CA HIS A 189 -6.65 -7.15 9.82
C HIS A 189 -7.26 -5.75 9.77
N ARG A 190 -7.90 -5.36 10.86
CA ARG A 190 -8.65 -4.11 10.96
C ARG A 190 -8.16 -3.25 12.10
N LEU A 191 -7.79 -2.03 11.77
CA LEU A 191 -7.54 -0.99 12.76
C LEU A 191 -8.86 -0.37 13.21
N TYR A 192 -9.00 -0.10 14.52
CA TYR A 192 -10.18 0.56 15.07
C TYR A 192 -10.39 1.94 14.44
N TYR A 193 -11.59 2.17 13.93
CA TYR A 193 -11.99 3.45 13.34
C TYR A 193 -12.88 4.24 14.28
N PHE A 194 -12.44 5.41 14.68
CA PHE A 194 -13.19 6.29 15.57
C PHE A 194 -14.36 6.94 14.84
N LYS A 195 -15.59 6.49 15.12
CA LYS A 195 -16.82 7.01 14.50
C LYS A 195 -16.90 8.54 14.60
N GLY A 196 -17.13 9.21 13.46
CA GLY A 196 -17.21 10.68 13.38
C GLY A 196 -15.87 11.42 13.54
N ARG A 197 -14.76 10.71 13.55
CA ARG A 197 -13.40 11.24 13.69
C ARG A 197 -12.64 11.21 12.36
N LYS A 198 -11.49 11.90 12.31
CA LYS A 198 -10.76 12.14 11.07
C LYS A 198 -9.83 11.00 10.65
N SER A 199 -9.44 10.12 11.58
CA SER A 199 -8.42 9.10 11.33
C SER A 199 -8.53 7.97 12.36
N ALA A 200 -8.03 6.79 12.02
CA ALA A 200 -7.76 5.71 12.96
C ALA A 200 -6.47 5.96 13.76
N TYR A 201 -5.62 6.84 13.27
CA TYR A 201 -4.36 7.27 13.86
C TYR A 201 -4.49 8.60 14.60
N HIS A 202 -3.42 9.03 15.27
CA HIS A 202 -3.40 10.26 16.08
C HIS A 202 -4.54 10.28 17.10
N SER A 203 -4.62 9.17 17.87
CA SER A 203 -5.81 8.80 18.64
C SER A 203 -5.95 9.48 19.99
N PHE A 204 -4.91 10.11 20.51
CA PHE A 204 -4.94 10.66 21.88
C PHE A 204 -6.16 11.54 22.13
N PHE A 205 -6.43 12.51 21.27
CA PHE A 205 -7.59 13.39 21.42
C PHE A 205 -8.88 12.82 20.84
N GLN A 206 -8.79 11.69 20.18
CA GLN A 206 -9.95 10.92 19.78
C GLN A 206 -10.56 10.19 20.99
N ILE A 207 -9.69 9.73 21.89
CA ILE A 207 -10.06 8.99 23.10
C ILE A 207 -10.30 9.96 24.26
N LEU A 208 -9.38 10.90 24.53
CA LEU A 208 -9.54 11.93 25.57
C LEU A 208 -9.53 13.35 24.99
N PRO A 209 -10.63 13.82 24.39
CA PRO A 209 -10.69 15.13 23.78
C PRO A 209 -10.59 16.27 24.80
N PRO A 210 -9.71 17.27 24.60
CA PRO A 210 -9.49 18.35 25.54
C PRO A 210 -10.75 19.21 25.80
N ALA A 211 -11.63 19.32 24.82
CA ALA A 211 -12.89 20.05 25.00
C ALA A 211 -13.79 19.48 26.11
N LYS A 212 -13.60 18.19 26.47
CA LYS A 212 -14.36 17.55 27.54
C LYS A 212 -13.63 17.52 28.88
N HIS A 213 -12.30 17.46 28.85
CA HIS A 213 -11.52 17.09 30.04
C HIS A 213 -10.55 18.16 30.50
N PHE A 214 -10.05 19.07 29.62
CA PHE A 214 -8.97 19.99 29.97
C PHE A 214 -9.33 20.97 31.09
N ALA A 215 -10.56 21.45 31.13
CA ALA A 215 -10.98 22.41 32.17
C ALA A 215 -11.00 21.78 33.58
N ALA A 216 -11.36 20.48 33.69
CA ALA A 216 -11.42 19.77 34.95
C ALA A 216 -10.08 19.09 35.32
N HIS A 217 -9.30 18.70 34.32
CA HIS A 217 -8.09 17.91 34.46
C HIS A 217 -6.97 18.46 33.58
N PRO A 218 -6.48 19.69 33.81
CA PRO A 218 -5.37 20.24 33.02
C PRO A 218 -4.08 19.43 33.14
N GLU A 219 -3.88 18.74 34.29
CA GLU A 219 -2.71 17.85 34.53
C GLU A 219 -2.64 16.66 33.58
N TRP A 220 -3.73 16.25 32.97
CA TRP A 220 -3.78 15.17 31.98
C TRP A 220 -3.13 15.54 30.65
N TYR A 221 -2.88 16.82 30.43
CA TYR A 221 -2.36 17.35 29.17
C TYR A 221 -0.92 17.82 29.29
N ALA A 222 -0.24 17.98 28.16
CA ALA A 222 1.18 18.28 28.10
C ALA A 222 1.53 19.59 28.81
N GLU A 223 2.61 19.57 29.57
CA GLU A 223 3.25 20.77 30.13
C GLU A 223 4.29 21.30 29.13
N ILE A 224 4.11 22.50 28.66
CA ILE A 224 4.99 23.16 27.71
C ILE A 224 5.45 24.48 28.32
N GLY A 225 6.74 24.56 28.66
CA GLY A 225 7.31 25.76 29.32
C GLY A 225 6.68 26.04 30.70
N GLY A 226 6.36 25.00 31.47
CA GLY A 226 5.72 25.11 32.79
C GLY A 226 4.21 25.35 32.78
N ILE A 227 3.57 25.38 31.61
CA ILE A 227 2.14 25.63 31.45
C ILE A 227 1.47 24.40 30.82
N ARG A 228 0.35 23.94 31.41
CA ARG A 228 -0.46 22.87 30.84
C ARG A 228 -1.21 23.38 29.59
N LYS A 229 -1.07 22.64 28.48
CA LYS A 229 -1.64 23.00 27.18
C LYS A 229 -2.32 21.78 26.53
N PRO A 230 -3.49 21.96 25.90
CA PRO A 230 -4.19 20.87 25.23
C PRO A 230 -3.61 20.58 23.83
N THR A 231 -2.32 20.20 23.77
CA THR A 231 -1.57 19.88 22.53
C THR A 231 -1.26 18.39 22.44
N GLN A 232 -0.86 17.78 23.55
CA GLN A 232 -0.63 16.34 23.71
C GLN A 232 -1.14 15.90 25.08
N LEU A 233 -1.15 14.60 25.37
CA LEU A 233 -1.41 14.05 26.69
C LEU A 233 -0.14 14.00 27.55
N CYS A 234 -0.29 14.03 28.88
CA CYS A 234 0.77 13.76 29.84
C CYS A 234 0.83 12.25 30.12
N LEU A 235 1.65 11.50 29.37
CA LEU A 235 1.64 10.03 29.33
C LEU A 235 2.07 9.35 30.63
N ASN A 236 2.58 10.10 31.62
CA ASN A 236 2.96 9.62 32.96
C ASN A 236 2.03 10.15 34.07
N ASP A 237 0.84 10.61 33.73
CA ASP A 237 -0.22 10.91 34.68
C ASP A 237 -1.12 9.67 34.85
N ASP A 238 -1.32 9.26 36.11
CA ASP A 238 -2.05 8.02 36.43
C ASP A 238 -3.56 8.15 36.21
N GLY A 239 -4.14 9.30 36.57
CA GLY A 239 -5.57 9.57 36.39
C GLY A 239 -5.93 9.64 34.91
N MET A 240 -5.07 10.28 34.12
CA MET A 240 -5.20 10.30 32.64
C MET A 240 -5.17 8.89 32.07
N ALA A 241 -4.20 8.07 32.49
CA ALA A 241 -4.06 6.71 31.97
C ALA A 241 -5.25 5.81 32.32
N GLU A 242 -5.81 5.93 33.53
CA GLU A 242 -7.02 5.20 33.95
C GLU A 242 -8.23 5.62 33.11
N ALA A 243 -8.46 6.92 32.94
CA ALA A 243 -9.54 7.45 32.11
C ALA A 243 -9.39 7.02 30.64
N PHE A 244 -8.16 7.03 30.13
CA PHE A 244 -7.87 6.60 28.75
C PHE A 244 -8.16 5.11 28.52
N VAL A 245 -7.73 4.24 29.45
CA VAL A 245 -8.01 2.81 29.41
C VAL A 245 -9.52 2.54 29.49
N ALA A 246 -10.23 3.23 30.38
CA ALA A 246 -11.67 3.08 30.52
C ALA A 246 -12.43 3.43 29.24
N GLU A 247 -12.07 4.56 28.61
CA GLU A 247 -12.69 4.98 27.34
C GLU A 247 -12.29 4.05 26.19
N THR A 248 -11.03 3.62 26.09
CA THR A 248 -10.58 2.66 25.08
C THR A 248 -11.36 1.34 25.20
N ARG A 249 -11.52 0.83 26.41
CA ARG A 249 -12.32 -0.38 26.67
C ARG A 249 -13.76 -0.23 26.22
N ARG A 250 -14.39 0.91 26.52
CA ARG A 250 -15.75 1.22 26.08
C ARG A 250 -15.87 1.21 24.55
N LEU A 251 -14.92 1.83 23.86
CA LEU A 251 -14.89 1.88 22.40
C LEU A 251 -14.73 0.50 21.75
N LEU A 252 -13.83 -0.33 22.28
CA LEU A 252 -13.61 -1.70 21.77
C LEU A 252 -14.83 -2.62 21.97
N ARG A 253 -15.59 -2.43 23.06
CA ARG A 253 -16.85 -3.15 23.24
C ARG A 253 -17.92 -2.78 22.20
N GLU A 254 -17.85 -1.58 21.61
CA GLU A 254 -18.75 -1.16 20.53
C GLU A 254 -18.39 -1.77 19.16
N ASP A 255 -17.12 -2.14 18.95
CA ASP A 255 -16.68 -2.84 17.73
C ASP A 255 -15.67 -3.95 18.07
N PRO A 256 -16.14 -5.11 18.55
CA PRO A 256 -15.28 -6.23 18.94
C PRO A 256 -14.63 -6.96 17.74
N SER A 257 -14.95 -6.56 16.51
CA SER A 257 -14.42 -7.19 15.29
C SER A 257 -13.05 -6.64 14.86
N VAL A 258 -12.51 -5.64 15.56
CA VAL A 258 -11.19 -5.10 15.30
C VAL A 258 -10.12 -5.89 16.04
N ASP A 259 -8.98 -6.08 15.41
CA ASP A 259 -7.82 -6.74 15.98
C ASP A 259 -6.62 -5.79 16.22
N PHE A 260 -6.78 -4.52 15.82
CA PHE A 260 -5.81 -3.44 16.09
C PHE A 260 -6.47 -2.17 16.61
N ILE A 261 -5.79 -1.48 17.53
CA ILE A 261 -6.10 -0.10 17.92
C ILE A 261 -4.83 0.74 17.97
N SER A 262 -4.84 1.93 17.37
CA SER A 262 -3.71 2.86 17.44
C SER A 262 -3.82 3.73 18.71
N ILE A 263 -2.79 3.71 19.52
CA ILE A 263 -2.59 4.57 20.69
C ILE A 263 -1.40 5.48 20.37
N SER A 264 -1.68 6.58 19.67
CA SER A 264 -0.65 7.40 19.06
C SER A 264 -0.87 8.90 19.31
N GLN A 265 0.25 9.62 19.36
CA GLN A 265 0.30 11.06 19.58
C GLN A 265 -0.48 11.84 18.52
N ASN A 266 -0.94 13.05 18.90
CA ASN A 266 -1.54 13.97 17.95
C ASN A 266 -0.52 14.43 16.92
N ASP A 267 -0.98 14.65 15.68
CA ASP A 267 -0.13 15.06 14.58
C ASP A 267 0.41 16.48 14.77
N GLU A 268 1.62 16.70 14.30
CA GLU A 268 2.21 18.03 14.16
C GLU A 268 1.94 18.56 12.75
N THR A 269 1.32 19.71 12.65
CA THR A 269 1.10 20.38 11.38
C THR A 269 1.99 21.61 11.26
N ARG A 270 2.10 22.21 10.06
CA ARG A 270 2.84 23.47 9.86
C ARG A 270 2.31 24.61 10.72
N THR A 271 1.06 24.55 11.15
CA THR A 271 0.37 25.57 11.93
C THR A 271 0.12 25.16 13.39
N THR A 272 0.32 23.90 13.73
CA THR A 272 0.07 23.36 15.07
C THR A 272 1.29 22.59 15.54
N SER A 273 2.09 23.20 16.41
CA SER A 273 3.16 22.49 17.12
C SER A 273 2.54 21.69 18.28
N ALA A 274 2.84 20.41 18.35
CA ALA A 274 2.36 19.50 19.37
C ALA A 274 3.52 18.75 20.03
N PRO A 275 4.46 19.46 20.69
CA PRO A 275 5.63 18.83 21.33
C PRO A 275 5.22 17.92 22.47
N PRO A 276 6.09 16.98 22.88
CA PRO A 276 5.83 16.08 24.01
C PRO A 276 5.72 16.85 25.32
N CYS A 277 5.09 16.21 26.33
CA CYS A 277 4.98 16.77 27.67
C CYS A 277 6.38 16.94 28.31
N GLY A 278 6.67 18.15 28.78
CA GLY A 278 7.93 18.53 29.45
C GLY A 278 7.83 18.51 30.98
N CYS A 279 6.83 17.91 31.61
CA CYS A 279 6.76 17.81 33.07
C CYS A 279 7.86 16.94 33.66
N ALA A 280 8.14 17.07 34.96
CA ALA A 280 9.22 16.36 35.63
C ALA A 280 9.16 14.84 35.45
N LYS A 281 7.97 14.23 35.54
CA LYS A 281 7.78 12.79 35.33
C LYS A 281 8.15 12.35 33.90
N CYS A 282 7.68 13.10 32.87
CA CYS A 282 7.95 12.77 31.48
C CYS A 282 9.44 12.98 31.12
N ARG A 283 10.06 14.04 31.64
CA ARG A 283 11.52 14.25 31.46
C ARG A 283 12.33 13.12 32.11
N ALA A 284 12.04 12.76 33.35
CA ALA A 284 12.75 11.69 34.03
C ALA A 284 12.71 10.34 33.28
N VAL A 285 11.57 10.02 32.65
CA VAL A 285 11.45 8.83 31.79
C VAL A 285 12.34 8.98 30.56
N ALA A 286 12.29 10.10 29.84
CA ALA A 286 13.10 10.31 28.64
C ALA A 286 14.61 10.30 28.97
N ASP A 287 15.04 10.96 30.05
CA ASP A 287 16.43 11.01 30.49
C ASP A 287 16.98 9.61 30.81
N ALA A 288 16.20 8.78 31.50
CA ALA A 288 16.55 7.38 31.78
C ALA A 288 16.72 6.54 30.51
N GLU A 289 16.09 6.94 29.40
CA GLU A 289 16.07 6.25 28.11
C GLU A 289 17.03 6.91 27.07
N GLY A 290 17.97 7.75 27.54
CA GLY A 290 18.95 8.43 26.66
C GLY A 290 18.40 9.64 25.91
N GLY A 291 17.34 10.26 26.42
CA GLY A 291 16.63 11.39 25.82
C GLY A 291 15.45 10.98 24.90
N ALA A 292 15.25 9.70 24.68
CA ALA A 292 14.22 9.20 23.75
C ALA A 292 12.80 9.41 24.27
N GLN A 293 12.08 10.34 23.69
CA GLN A 293 10.66 10.61 24.02
C GLN A 293 9.72 9.46 23.66
N SER A 294 10.12 8.60 22.74
CA SER A 294 9.41 7.36 22.41
C SER A 294 9.19 6.45 23.63
N ALA A 295 10.06 6.53 24.63
CA ALA A 295 9.89 5.78 25.87
C ALA A 295 8.59 6.13 26.60
N ASN A 296 8.22 7.41 26.64
CA ASN A 296 6.95 7.85 27.21
C ASN A 296 5.76 7.22 26.45
N VAL A 297 5.82 7.27 25.11
CA VAL A 297 4.78 6.73 24.23
C VAL A 297 4.67 5.20 24.38
N LEU A 298 5.80 4.50 24.33
CA LEU A 298 5.83 3.04 24.39
C LEU A 298 5.42 2.50 25.79
N ARG A 299 5.86 3.14 26.87
CA ARG A 299 5.42 2.77 28.23
C ARG A 299 3.92 2.96 28.40
N PHE A 300 3.37 4.04 27.86
CA PHE A 300 1.93 4.28 27.88
C PHE A 300 1.17 3.24 27.06
N ALA A 301 1.60 2.96 25.82
CA ALA A 301 1.02 1.91 25.00
C ALA A 301 1.08 0.53 25.69
N ASN A 302 2.20 0.20 26.35
CA ASN A 302 2.34 -1.02 27.14
C ASN A 302 1.35 -1.07 28.31
N ARG A 303 1.11 0.05 29.00
CA ARG A 303 0.13 0.16 30.09
C ARG A 303 -1.28 -0.08 29.60
N VAL A 304 -1.67 0.53 28.48
CA VAL A 304 -2.98 0.34 27.86
C VAL A 304 -3.15 -1.11 27.42
N ALA A 305 -2.15 -1.67 26.74
CA ALA A 305 -2.17 -3.06 26.28
C ALA A 305 -2.30 -4.07 27.42
N ALA A 306 -1.57 -3.84 28.53
CA ALA A 306 -1.67 -4.69 29.72
C ALA A 306 -3.05 -4.64 30.37
N ALA A 307 -3.69 -3.47 30.42
CA ALA A 307 -5.00 -3.29 31.03
C ALA A 307 -6.16 -3.86 30.21
N LEU A 308 -5.94 -4.14 28.92
CA LEU A 308 -6.96 -4.65 27.99
C LEU A 308 -6.79 -6.14 27.67
N GLU A 309 -5.63 -6.74 27.97
CA GLU A 309 -5.22 -8.07 27.52
C GLU A 309 -6.18 -9.19 27.94
N ASP A 310 -6.70 -9.15 29.20
CA ASP A 310 -7.59 -10.19 29.71
C ASP A 310 -8.96 -10.19 29.01
N GLU A 311 -9.45 -9.00 28.64
CA GLU A 311 -10.75 -8.85 27.97
C GLU A 311 -10.66 -8.98 26.45
N PHE A 312 -9.53 -8.55 25.88
CA PHE A 312 -9.27 -8.55 24.42
C PHE A 312 -7.94 -9.25 24.12
N PRO A 313 -7.85 -10.59 24.25
CA PRO A 313 -6.57 -11.33 24.20
C PRO A 313 -5.90 -11.28 22.82
N ASP A 314 -6.67 -11.10 21.74
CA ASP A 314 -6.18 -11.04 20.37
C ASP A 314 -5.92 -9.61 19.88
N LEU A 315 -6.19 -8.58 20.72
CA LEU A 315 -6.00 -7.19 20.35
C LEU A 315 -4.52 -6.82 20.31
N THR A 316 -4.11 -6.23 19.22
CA THR A 316 -2.81 -5.56 19.08
C THR A 316 -2.96 -4.06 19.30
N VAL A 317 -2.22 -3.53 20.27
CA VAL A 317 -2.08 -2.08 20.48
C VAL A 317 -0.92 -1.56 19.63
N GLU A 318 -1.22 -0.69 18.68
CA GLU A 318 -0.22 -0.05 17.85
C GLU A 318 0.14 1.33 18.39
N THR A 319 1.41 1.71 18.30
CA THR A 319 1.86 3.07 18.62
C THR A 319 2.89 3.56 17.63
N PHE A 320 3.14 4.89 17.60
CA PHE A 320 4.04 5.51 16.63
C PHE A 320 5.46 5.76 17.18
N ALA A 321 6.43 5.51 16.30
CA ALA A 321 7.75 6.11 16.35
C ALA A 321 7.81 7.16 15.21
N TYR A 322 7.42 8.41 15.51
CA TYR A 322 7.13 9.44 14.52
C TYR A 322 7.50 10.83 15.05
N THR A 323 8.09 11.68 14.22
CA THR A 323 8.51 13.02 14.57
C THR A 323 9.33 13.03 15.89
N TRP A 324 8.84 13.66 16.97
CA TRP A 324 9.55 13.75 18.25
C TRP A 324 9.70 12.42 19.00
N SER A 325 8.94 11.38 18.64
CA SER A 325 9.06 10.02 19.22
C SER A 325 9.78 9.01 18.31
N LYS A 326 10.47 9.47 17.26
CA LYS A 326 11.12 8.58 16.27
C LYS A 326 12.31 7.80 16.82
N GLU A 327 13.04 8.33 17.80
CA GLU A 327 14.23 7.68 18.35
C GLU A 327 13.85 6.48 19.24
N ALA A 328 14.53 5.34 19.03
CA ALA A 328 14.27 4.15 19.79
C ALA A 328 14.73 4.29 21.26
N PRO A 329 13.94 3.83 22.24
CA PRO A 329 14.30 3.89 23.66
C PRO A 329 15.42 2.90 23.98
N ARG A 330 16.24 3.26 24.97
CA ARG A 330 17.40 2.45 25.40
C ARG A 330 16.99 1.15 26.10
N LEU A 331 16.04 1.24 27.03
CA LEU A 331 15.63 0.17 27.94
C LEU A 331 14.23 -0.37 27.68
N THR A 332 13.28 0.51 27.43
CA THR A 332 11.88 0.13 27.23
C THR A 332 11.69 -0.73 25.99
N ARG A 333 10.88 -1.78 26.11
CA ARG A 333 10.53 -2.72 25.02
C ARG A 333 9.02 -2.83 24.91
N PRO A 334 8.47 -3.08 23.72
CA PRO A 334 7.05 -3.33 23.55
C PRO A 334 6.66 -4.66 24.24
N ARG A 335 5.46 -4.70 24.82
CA ARG A 335 4.83 -5.95 25.27
C ARG A 335 4.49 -6.80 24.06
N ARG A 336 4.25 -8.11 24.26
CA ARG A 336 3.93 -9.07 23.18
C ARG A 336 2.76 -8.64 22.28
N ASN A 337 1.80 -7.89 22.81
CA ASN A 337 0.62 -7.38 22.12
C ASN A 337 0.73 -5.87 21.78
N VAL A 338 1.95 -5.32 21.74
CA VAL A 338 2.21 -3.93 21.34
C VAL A 338 3.07 -3.92 20.07
N MET A 339 2.67 -3.17 19.07
CA MET A 339 3.38 -2.98 17.81
C MET A 339 3.85 -1.53 17.67
N VAL A 340 5.05 -1.34 17.19
CA VAL A 340 5.64 0.00 16.94
C VAL A 340 5.65 0.27 15.45
N ARG A 341 4.94 1.31 15.02
CA ARG A 341 4.94 1.79 13.64
C ARG A 341 5.97 2.91 13.49
N TYR A 342 7.05 2.63 12.80
CA TYR A 342 8.14 3.57 12.53
C TYR A 342 7.93 4.23 11.17
N CYS A 343 7.92 5.56 11.13
CA CYS A 343 7.57 6.36 9.96
C CYS A 343 8.81 7.07 9.39
N ASP A 344 8.93 7.11 8.06
CA ASP A 344 10.06 7.72 7.34
C ASP A 344 9.71 9.02 6.59
N ILE A 345 8.62 9.69 6.95
CA ILE A 345 8.08 10.90 6.31
C ILE A 345 9.11 12.02 6.05
N GLU A 346 10.18 12.06 6.87
CA GLU A 346 11.24 13.08 6.74
C GLU A 346 12.26 12.73 5.65
N CYS A 347 12.28 11.48 5.20
CA CYS A 347 13.25 10.96 4.23
C CYS A 347 12.99 11.46 2.81
N PRO A 348 14.01 11.50 1.95
CA PRO A 348 13.81 11.60 0.51
C PRO A 348 13.37 10.24 -0.05
N PHE A 349 12.54 10.28 -1.10
CA PHE A 349 11.99 9.08 -1.76
C PHE A 349 12.54 8.86 -3.17
N SER A 350 13.38 9.77 -3.68
CA SER A 350 13.98 9.69 -5.03
C SER A 350 15.17 8.75 -5.13
N PHE A 351 15.69 8.29 -4.02
CA PHE A 351 16.77 7.30 -3.93
C PHE A 351 16.61 6.45 -2.66
N PRO A 352 17.20 5.24 -2.58
CA PRO A 352 17.08 4.35 -1.44
C PRO A 352 17.54 4.95 -0.11
N LEU A 353 16.91 4.51 0.98
CA LEU A 353 17.20 4.96 2.35
C LEU A 353 18.65 4.72 2.78
N ASP A 354 19.30 3.70 2.26
CA ASP A 354 20.69 3.36 2.55
C ASP A 354 21.71 4.06 1.62
N THR A 355 21.26 5.03 0.79
CA THR A 355 22.15 5.83 -0.05
C THR A 355 23.04 6.72 0.79
N PRO A 356 24.40 6.63 0.70
CA PRO A 356 25.31 7.40 1.52
C PRO A 356 25.25 8.90 1.24
N GLY A 357 25.52 9.73 2.25
CA GLY A 357 25.69 11.19 2.13
C GLY A 357 24.40 11.99 2.36
N ASN A 358 23.26 11.34 2.63
CA ASN A 358 22.07 12.02 3.10
C ASN A 358 21.88 11.82 4.61
N LYS A 359 22.09 12.87 5.38
CA LYS A 359 22.03 12.82 6.86
C LYS A 359 20.67 12.38 7.42
N VAL A 360 19.59 12.68 6.72
CA VAL A 360 18.24 12.28 7.16
C VAL A 360 18.06 10.78 6.99
N SER A 361 18.44 10.24 5.83
CA SER A 361 18.40 8.79 5.57
C SER A 361 19.38 8.03 6.50
N GLU A 362 20.57 8.54 6.72
CA GLU A 362 21.56 7.94 7.65
C GLU A 362 21.01 7.86 9.08
N ALA A 363 20.41 8.96 9.57
CA ALA A 363 19.75 8.97 10.89
C ALA A 363 18.56 8.03 10.96
N PHE A 364 17.76 7.94 9.90
CA PHE A 364 16.66 6.98 9.81
C PHE A 364 17.19 5.54 9.87
N MET A 365 18.21 5.19 9.08
CA MET A 365 18.81 3.85 9.05
C MET A 365 19.42 3.45 10.40
N GLU A 366 20.11 4.39 11.09
CA GLU A 366 20.63 4.15 12.43
C GLU A 366 19.50 3.83 13.42
N ASN A 367 18.43 4.63 13.40
CA ASN A 367 17.26 4.41 14.24
C ASN A 367 16.49 3.13 13.87
N LEU A 368 16.35 2.82 12.58
CA LEU A 368 15.77 1.56 12.11
C LEU A 368 16.51 0.36 12.73
N GLY A 369 17.83 0.39 12.73
CA GLY A 369 18.64 -0.64 13.39
C GLY A 369 18.42 -0.73 14.91
N LYS A 370 18.18 0.40 15.58
CA LYS A 370 17.83 0.43 17.01
C LYS A 370 16.43 -0.15 17.25
N TRP A 371 15.44 0.25 16.46
CA TRP A 371 14.06 -0.26 16.53
C TRP A 371 13.96 -1.74 16.18
N SER A 372 14.70 -2.21 15.18
CA SER A 372 14.81 -3.64 14.82
C SER A 372 15.19 -4.52 16.02
N ARG A 373 16.08 -4.01 16.88
CA ARG A 373 16.48 -4.70 18.13
C ARG A 373 15.47 -4.51 19.25
N ALA A 374 14.93 -3.29 19.40
CA ALA A 374 14.03 -2.93 20.50
C ALA A 374 12.64 -3.53 20.34
N ALA A 375 12.12 -3.61 19.12
CA ALA A 375 10.78 -4.08 18.76
C ALA A 375 10.83 -5.34 17.88
N ARG A 376 11.73 -6.27 18.17
CA ARG A 376 11.94 -7.49 17.38
C ARG A 376 10.63 -8.31 17.27
N GLY A 377 10.20 -8.54 16.02
CA GLY A 377 8.93 -9.21 15.73
C GLY A 377 7.67 -8.36 15.97
N GLN A 378 7.85 -7.05 16.23
CA GLN A 378 6.78 -6.09 16.54
C GLN A 378 7.00 -4.74 15.84
N LEU A 379 7.91 -4.70 14.86
CA LEU A 379 8.19 -3.51 14.06
C LEU A 379 7.28 -3.48 12.84
N PHE A 380 6.55 -2.38 12.68
CA PHE A 380 5.76 -2.06 11.51
C PHE A 380 6.34 -0.79 10.85
N ILE A 381 6.38 -0.71 9.54
CA ILE A 381 6.87 0.47 8.83
C ILE A 381 5.69 1.24 8.21
N TRP A 382 5.78 2.56 8.25
CA TRP A 382 4.96 3.45 7.45
C TRP A 382 5.86 4.17 6.46
N ASP A 383 5.81 3.73 5.20
CA ASP A 383 6.51 4.32 4.07
C ASP A 383 5.55 5.18 3.22
N TYR A 384 6.09 6.09 2.42
CA TYR A 384 5.36 7.08 1.64
C TYR A 384 5.76 7.00 0.17
N VAL A 385 4.84 6.50 -0.68
CA VAL A 385 5.13 6.16 -2.08
C VAL A 385 4.40 7.04 -3.10
N ALA A 386 3.91 8.20 -2.69
CA ALA A 386 3.25 9.18 -3.56
C ALA A 386 3.62 10.62 -3.20
N GLY A 387 3.35 11.55 -4.12
CA GLY A 387 3.48 13.00 -3.90
C GLY A 387 2.18 13.59 -3.35
N PHE A 388 2.05 13.76 -2.03
CA PHE A 388 0.78 14.13 -1.37
C PHE A 388 0.33 15.58 -1.58
N ARG A 389 1.22 16.44 -2.08
CA ARG A 389 0.85 17.80 -2.46
C ARG A 389 0.14 17.88 -3.79
N ASN A 390 0.42 16.95 -4.67
CA ASN A 390 -0.28 16.77 -5.92
C ASN A 390 0.03 15.38 -6.49
N TYR A 391 -0.92 14.48 -6.45
CA TYR A 391 -0.79 13.11 -6.95
C TYR A 391 -0.58 13.05 -8.48
N MET A 392 -0.98 14.08 -9.20
CA MET A 392 -0.95 14.11 -10.66
C MET A 392 0.27 14.84 -11.24
N ILE A 393 1.32 15.13 -10.45
CA ILE A 393 2.61 15.58 -10.98
C ILE A 393 3.67 14.49 -10.78
N PRO A 394 4.73 14.45 -11.59
CA PRO A 394 5.81 13.47 -11.44
C PRO A 394 6.35 13.37 -10.02
N HIS A 395 6.48 12.14 -9.50
CA HIS A 395 7.10 11.82 -8.21
C HIS A 395 8.13 10.71 -8.40
N PRO A 396 9.44 11.03 -8.43
CA PRO A 396 10.50 10.16 -8.90
C PRO A 396 10.97 9.16 -7.83
N ASN A 397 10.15 8.14 -7.51
CA ASN A 397 10.45 7.16 -6.45
C ASN A 397 10.56 5.70 -6.93
N LEU A 398 10.37 5.42 -8.23
CA LEU A 398 10.40 4.03 -8.70
C LEU A 398 11.74 3.33 -8.48
N ARG A 399 12.86 4.07 -8.43
CA ARG A 399 14.19 3.51 -8.20
C ARG A 399 14.51 3.20 -6.73
N SER A 400 13.69 3.68 -5.80
CA SER A 400 13.88 3.48 -4.35
C SER A 400 12.97 2.39 -3.77
N ILE A 401 11.76 2.22 -4.27
CA ILE A 401 10.71 1.35 -3.71
C ILE A 401 11.23 -0.06 -3.39
N ALA A 402 11.79 -0.75 -4.37
CA ALA A 402 12.22 -2.14 -4.18
C ALA A 402 13.33 -2.27 -3.13
N ARG A 403 14.31 -1.35 -3.17
CA ARG A 403 15.40 -1.36 -2.19
C ARG A 403 14.92 -1.04 -0.79
N ASN A 404 14.00 -0.08 -0.64
CA ASN A 404 13.42 0.28 0.66
C ASN A 404 12.64 -0.90 1.27
N ILE A 405 11.78 -1.58 0.49
CA ILE A 405 11.05 -2.75 0.96
C ILE A 405 12.03 -3.86 1.42
N ARG A 406 13.13 -4.08 0.69
CA ARG A 406 14.18 -5.04 1.10
C ARG A 406 14.89 -4.62 2.39
N ILE A 407 15.12 -3.32 2.59
CA ILE A 407 15.67 -2.76 3.85
C ILE A 407 14.71 -3.05 5.01
N PHE A 408 13.41 -2.83 4.83
CA PHE A 408 12.41 -3.11 5.87
C PHE A 408 12.33 -4.60 6.21
N ALA A 409 12.38 -5.47 5.21
CA ALA A 409 12.45 -6.92 5.40
C ALA A 409 13.71 -7.33 6.17
N ALA A 410 14.88 -6.81 5.80
CA ALA A 410 16.15 -7.08 6.47
C ALA A 410 16.18 -6.55 7.91
N ALA A 411 15.47 -5.46 8.20
CA ALA A 411 15.29 -4.94 9.56
C ALA A 411 14.34 -5.80 10.42
N GLY A 412 13.69 -6.82 9.84
CA GLY A 412 12.76 -7.70 10.54
C GLY A 412 11.40 -7.05 10.81
N ALA A 413 10.99 -6.10 9.97
CA ALA A 413 9.64 -5.56 10.01
C ALA A 413 8.64 -6.69 9.72
N VAL A 414 7.58 -6.76 10.53
CA VAL A 414 6.51 -7.74 10.37
C VAL A 414 5.36 -7.22 9.53
N GLY A 415 5.31 -5.92 9.28
CA GLY A 415 4.31 -5.29 8.45
C GLY A 415 4.81 -3.99 7.82
N VAL A 416 4.20 -3.64 6.69
CA VAL A 416 4.45 -2.39 5.98
C VAL A 416 3.12 -1.80 5.54
N PHE A 417 2.98 -0.51 5.76
CA PHE A 417 1.94 0.34 5.20
C PHE A 417 2.60 1.28 4.20
N GLU A 418 2.32 1.06 2.93
CA GLU A 418 2.79 1.86 1.81
C GLU A 418 1.73 2.92 1.49
N GLN A 419 1.91 4.13 2.03
CA GLN A 419 0.97 5.22 1.76
C GLN A 419 1.14 5.72 0.34
N GLY A 420 0.22 5.28 -0.52
CA GLY A 420 0.14 5.67 -1.92
C GLY A 420 -0.92 6.73 -2.20
N ASP A 421 -1.41 6.73 -3.44
CA ASP A 421 -2.49 7.61 -3.88
C ASP A 421 -3.86 6.99 -3.59
N ALA A 422 -4.40 7.30 -2.44
CA ALA A 422 -5.68 6.81 -1.97
C ALA A 422 -6.88 7.72 -2.33
N LEU A 423 -6.65 8.85 -3.00
CA LEU A 423 -7.69 9.86 -3.24
C LEU A 423 -7.84 10.25 -4.71
N CYS A 424 -6.87 9.92 -5.57
CA CYS A 424 -6.90 10.25 -6.98
C CYS A 424 -6.87 8.98 -7.85
N CYS A 425 -7.84 8.82 -8.74
CA CYS A 425 -7.89 7.70 -9.66
C CYS A 425 -6.98 7.86 -10.90
N ALA A 426 -6.26 8.97 -10.98
CA ALA A 426 -5.37 9.30 -12.11
C ALA A 426 -4.00 9.84 -11.63
N GLY A 427 -3.53 9.40 -10.46
CA GLY A 427 -2.22 9.75 -9.95
C GLY A 427 -1.08 9.22 -10.82
N GLU A 428 0.06 9.89 -10.77
CA GLU A 428 1.24 9.62 -11.58
C GLU A 428 1.74 8.18 -11.37
N LEU A 429 1.70 7.37 -12.42
CA LEU A 429 2.06 5.96 -12.42
C LEU A 429 1.41 5.14 -11.27
N ALA A 430 0.28 5.61 -10.72
CA ALA A 430 -0.33 5.00 -9.55
C ALA A 430 -0.65 3.50 -9.74
N PRO A 431 -1.18 3.03 -10.89
CA PRO A 431 -1.37 1.61 -11.12
C PRO A 431 -0.05 0.81 -11.15
N LEU A 432 1.00 1.34 -11.79
CA LEU A 432 2.33 0.70 -11.81
C LEU A 432 2.96 0.63 -10.41
N LYS A 433 2.90 1.73 -9.66
CA LYS A 433 3.44 1.79 -8.29
C LYS A 433 2.70 0.81 -7.36
N HIS A 434 1.37 0.75 -7.46
CA HIS A 434 0.58 -0.22 -6.71
C HIS A 434 0.95 -1.68 -7.05
N TRP A 435 1.06 -1.99 -8.36
CA TRP A 435 1.52 -3.30 -8.84
C TRP A 435 2.89 -3.67 -8.27
N LEU A 436 3.86 -2.80 -8.42
CA LEU A 436 5.24 -3.02 -7.94
C LEU A 436 5.28 -3.24 -6.41
N VAL A 437 4.64 -2.36 -5.66
CA VAL A 437 4.60 -2.43 -4.19
C VAL A 437 3.91 -3.71 -3.73
N SER A 438 2.77 -4.08 -4.29
CA SER A 438 2.01 -5.27 -3.90
C SER A 438 2.84 -6.55 -4.08
N HIS A 439 3.51 -6.69 -5.23
CA HIS A 439 4.35 -7.85 -5.52
C HIS A 439 5.57 -7.92 -4.60
N LEU A 440 6.21 -6.78 -4.33
CA LEU A 440 7.38 -6.72 -3.45
C LEU A 440 7.02 -6.88 -1.96
N LEU A 441 5.84 -6.47 -1.53
CA LEU A 441 5.36 -6.79 -0.18
C LEU A 441 5.04 -8.28 -0.01
N TRP A 442 4.59 -8.95 -1.08
CA TRP A 442 4.41 -10.40 -1.08
C TRP A 442 5.74 -11.14 -1.07
N ASP A 443 6.65 -10.77 -1.98
CA ASP A 443 7.99 -11.34 -2.09
C ASP A 443 9.03 -10.27 -2.46
N PRO A 444 9.79 -9.75 -1.48
CA PRO A 444 10.84 -8.75 -1.72
C PRO A 444 11.99 -9.21 -2.61
N ALA A 445 12.12 -10.52 -2.87
CA ALA A 445 13.18 -11.09 -3.71
C ALA A 445 12.87 -10.98 -5.22
N GLN A 446 11.64 -10.61 -5.60
CA GLN A 446 11.28 -10.43 -7.01
C GLN A 446 12.11 -9.32 -7.67
N ASP A 447 12.38 -9.49 -8.96
CA ASP A 447 13.09 -8.51 -9.80
C ASP A 447 12.14 -7.36 -10.18
N GLU A 448 12.41 -6.17 -9.65
CA GLU A 448 11.62 -4.97 -9.91
C GLU A 448 11.61 -4.55 -11.38
N ASN A 449 12.69 -4.76 -12.12
CA ASN A 449 12.73 -4.41 -13.53
C ASN A 449 11.82 -5.34 -14.35
N ARG A 450 11.80 -6.62 -14.02
CA ARG A 450 10.88 -7.59 -14.62
C ARG A 450 9.43 -7.24 -14.29
N LEU A 451 9.11 -6.86 -13.07
CA LEU A 451 7.76 -6.43 -12.67
C LEU A 451 7.32 -5.17 -13.42
N ILE A 452 8.21 -4.17 -13.54
CA ILE A 452 7.95 -2.94 -14.29
C ILE A 452 7.75 -3.26 -15.78
N ASP A 453 8.60 -4.11 -16.34
CA ASP A 453 8.51 -4.51 -17.76
C ASP A 453 7.21 -5.26 -18.07
N ASP A 454 6.80 -6.19 -17.21
CA ASP A 454 5.55 -6.94 -17.36
C ASP A 454 4.35 -5.97 -17.31
N PHE A 455 4.31 -5.09 -16.32
CA PHE A 455 3.25 -4.10 -16.22
C PHE A 455 3.21 -3.15 -17.42
N VAL A 456 4.33 -2.55 -17.78
CA VAL A 456 4.37 -1.53 -18.83
C VAL A 456 3.96 -2.13 -20.19
N ASN A 457 4.44 -3.33 -20.51
CA ASN A 457 4.07 -4.02 -21.75
C ASN A 457 2.59 -4.46 -21.74
N GLY A 458 2.13 -5.05 -20.63
CA GLY A 458 0.79 -5.62 -20.53
C GLY A 458 -0.30 -4.56 -20.35
N TYR A 459 -0.03 -3.51 -19.61
CA TYR A 459 -1.01 -2.48 -19.27
C TYR A 459 -1.07 -1.34 -20.28
N TYR A 460 0.08 -0.80 -20.69
CA TYR A 460 0.12 0.32 -21.65
C TYR A 460 0.20 -0.14 -23.11
N GLY A 461 0.52 -1.41 -23.36
CA GLY A 461 0.63 -2.00 -24.69
C GLY A 461 2.06 -2.03 -25.21
N VAL A 462 2.37 -3.06 -25.99
CA VAL A 462 3.73 -3.36 -26.46
C VAL A 462 4.32 -2.24 -27.33
N LYS A 463 3.47 -1.56 -28.13
CA LYS A 463 3.92 -0.45 -28.98
C LYS A 463 4.16 0.84 -28.20
N ALA A 464 3.39 1.08 -27.15
CA ALA A 464 3.58 2.24 -26.28
C ALA A 464 4.70 2.04 -25.24
N ALA A 465 4.99 0.80 -24.87
CA ALA A 465 5.92 0.45 -23.80
C ALA A 465 7.30 1.13 -23.91
N PRO A 466 8.00 1.19 -25.06
CA PRO A 466 9.28 1.89 -25.15
C PRO A 466 9.17 3.36 -24.72
N HIS A 467 8.16 4.07 -25.17
CA HIS A 467 7.96 5.48 -24.85
C HIS A 467 7.56 5.72 -23.38
N VAL A 468 6.75 4.81 -22.80
CA VAL A 468 6.43 4.87 -21.37
C VAL A 468 7.69 4.62 -20.53
N LYS A 469 8.56 3.69 -20.93
CA LYS A 469 9.86 3.45 -20.27
C LYS A 469 10.79 4.65 -20.38
N ASP A 470 10.83 5.33 -21.53
CA ASP A 470 11.57 6.58 -21.71
C ASP A 470 11.06 7.66 -20.73
N TYR A 471 9.74 7.81 -20.59
CA TYR A 471 9.14 8.70 -19.58
C TYR A 471 9.59 8.35 -18.16
N ILE A 472 9.49 7.07 -17.79
CA ILE A 472 9.91 6.57 -16.47
C ILE A 472 11.38 6.93 -16.21
N SER A 473 12.26 6.68 -17.16
CA SER A 473 13.69 6.98 -17.05
C SER A 473 13.94 8.48 -16.95
N LEU A 474 13.31 9.31 -17.79
CA LEU A 474 13.46 10.77 -17.76
C LEU A 474 13.06 11.39 -16.41
N VAL A 475 12.04 10.81 -15.74
CA VAL A 475 11.56 11.32 -14.45
C VAL A 475 12.40 10.78 -13.29
N ASN A 476 12.77 9.50 -13.31
CA ASN A 476 13.33 8.83 -12.13
C ASN A 476 14.86 8.77 -12.11
N ASP A 477 15.52 8.59 -13.25
CA ASP A 477 16.97 8.35 -13.27
C ASP A 477 17.80 9.58 -12.88
N PRO A 478 17.53 10.81 -13.37
CA PRO A 478 18.34 11.96 -12.97
C PRO A 478 18.32 12.29 -11.48
N PRO A 479 17.16 12.32 -10.76
CA PRO A 479 17.18 12.55 -9.33
C PRO A 479 17.79 11.38 -8.53
N PHE A 480 17.67 10.15 -9.01
CA PHE A 480 18.33 8.98 -8.41
C PHE A 480 19.86 9.06 -8.55
N GLU A 481 20.38 9.24 -9.75
CA GLU A 481 21.82 9.28 -10.05
C GLU A 481 22.51 10.47 -9.39
N ASN A 482 21.88 11.65 -9.40
CA ASN A 482 22.42 12.87 -8.83
C ASN A 482 22.06 13.04 -7.33
N ARG A 483 21.37 12.07 -6.72
CA ARG A 483 20.95 12.09 -5.31
C ARG A 483 20.19 13.35 -4.93
N VAL A 484 19.30 13.82 -5.81
CA VAL A 484 18.45 14.99 -5.56
C VAL A 484 17.35 14.59 -4.58
N PRO A 485 17.31 15.15 -3.36
CA PRO A 485 16.33 14.72 -2.36
C PRO A 485 14.93 15.24 -2.70
N VAL A 486 14.02 14.33 -3.03
CA VAL A 486 12.60 14.64 -3.27
C VAL A 486 11.76 14.00 -2.17
N ARG A 487 11.05 14.83 -1.40
CA ARG A 487 10.17 14.39 -0.32
C ARG A 487 8.74 14.17 -0.84
N CYS A 488 7.92 13.43 -0.08
CA CYS A 488 6.53 13.16 -0.41
C CYS A 488 5.61 14.39 -0.44
N TYR A 489 6.05 15.55 0.05
CA TYR A 489 5.30 16.83 0.05
C TYR A 489 5.98 17.90 -0.84
N HIS A 490 6.41 17.57 -2.04
CA HIS A 490 6.91 18.56 -3.01
C HIS A 490 5.74 19.23 -3.76
N TYR A 491 5.93 20.49 -4.13
CA TYR A 491 4.90 21.31 -4.78
C TYR A 491 5.01 21.36 -6.30
N ASN A 492 6.23 21.20 -6.83
CA ASN A 492 6.54 21.33 -8.23
C ASN A 492 7.72 20.41 -8.57
N VAL A 493 7.89 20.16 -9.84
CA VAL A 493 8.93 19.29 -10.39
C VAL A 493 10.29 20.00 -10.62
N THR A 494 10.31 21.32 -10.57
CA THR A 494 11.48 22.15 -10.96
C THR A 494 12.72 21.98 -10.08
N ASN A 495 12.57 21.38 -8.90
CA ASN A 495 13.70 21.07 -8.02
C ASN A 495 14.45 19.78 -8.41
N PHE A 496 13.85 18.92 -9.25
CA PHE A 496 14.48 17.66 -9.64
C PHE A 496 14.40 17.37 -11.15
N MET A 497 13.58 18.11 -11.91
CA MET A 497 13.41 17.92 -13.34
C MET A 497 13.66 19.23 -14.09
N SER A 498 14.64 19.24 -14.98
CA SER A 498 14.92 20.40 -15.84
C SER A 498 13.79 20.64 -16.83
N THR A 499 13.66 21.88 -17.32
CA THR A 499 12.67 22.19 -18.36
C THR A 499 12.90 21.36 -19.63
N ALA A 500 14.15 21.12 -20.02
CA ALA A 500 14.48 20.25 -21.17
C ALA A 500 13.98 18.82 -20.93
N THR A 501 14.18 18.27 -19.74
CA THR A 501 13.68 16.94 -19.33
C THR A 501 12.16 16.91 -19.35
N ALA A 502 11.49 17.96 -18.88
CA ALA A 502 10.02 18.06 -18.91
C ALA A 502 9.48 18.01 -20.35
N PHE A 503 10.12 18.71 -21.29
CA PHE A 503 9.75 18.63 -22.71
C PHE A 503 9.99 17.24 -23.32
N ALA A 504 11.08 16.58 -22.97
CA ALA A 504 11.35 15.21 -23.40
C ALA A 504 10.30 14.22 -22.84
N ALA A 505 9.97 14.32 -21.54
CA ALA A 505 8.96 13.50 -20.87
C ALA A 505 7.57 13.69 -21.48
N GLN A 506 7.16 14.94 -21.75
CA GLN A 506 5.90 15.25 -22.43
C GLN A 506 5.85 14.63 -23.83
N ARG A 507 6.93 14.72 -24.59
CA ARG A 507 7.01 14.13 -25.94
C ARG A 507 6.94 12.61 -25.86
N SER A 508 7.65 11.95 -24.94
CA SER A 508 7.59 10.51 -24.73
C SER A 508 6.15 10.03 -24.49
N LEU A 509 5.41 10.68 -23.60
CA LEU A 509 4.00 10.31 -23.37
C LEU A 509 3.09 10.63 -24.57
N ALA A 510 3.35 11.71 -25.31
CA ALA A 510 2.61 11.99 -26.54
C ALA A 510 2.88 10.94 -27.63
N ASP A 511 4.12 10.47 -27.75
CA ASP A 511 4.50 9.38 -28.66
C ASP A 511 3.89 8.05 -28.20
N ALA A 512 3.89 7.77 -26.90
CA ALA A 512 3.22 6.62 -26.31
C ALA A 512 1.72 6.58 -26.64
N VAL A 513 0.99 7.70 -26.51
CA VAL A 513 -0.43 7.80 -26.89
C VAL A 513 -0.64 7.48 -28.36
N ARG A 514 0.26 7.97 -29.26
CA ARG A 514 0.17 7.66 -30.67
C ARG A 514 0.42 6.19 -30.97
N ALA A 515 1.46 5.62 -30.36
CA ALA A 515 1.84 4.22 -30.54
C ALA A 515 0.77 3.25 -30.00
N ALA A 516 0.18 3.55 -28.85
CA ALA A 516 -0.84 2.73 -28.20
C ALA A 516 -2.11 2.53 -29.05
N LYS A 517 -2.41 3.45 -29.98
CA LYS A 517 -3.53 3.28 -30.93
C LYS A 517 -3.39 2.01 -31.76
N GLY A 518 -2.16 1.58 -32.02
CA GLY A 518 -1.88 0.34 -32.74
C GLY A 518 -2.05 -0.94 -31.93
N ASP A 519 -2.17 -0.83 -30.60
CA ASP A 519 -2.47 -1.95 -29.68
C ASP A 519 -3.98 -2.02 -29.34
N GLY A 520 -4.71 -0.94 -29.58
CA GLY A 520 -6.17 -0.87 -29.39
C GLY A 520 -6.63 0.32 -28.53
N PRO A 521 -7.94 0.64 -28.56
CA PRO A 521 -8.47 1.84 -27.91
C PRO A 521 -8.29 1.84 -26.38
N GLY A 522 -8.36 0.69 -25.73
CA GLY A 522 -8.15 0.58 -24.28
C GLY A 522 -6.74 0.98 -23.86
N PHE A 523 -5.71 0.54 -24.59
CA PHE A 523 -4.32 0.92 -24.34
C PHE A 523 -4.10 2.42 -24.56
N ALA A 524 -4.65 2.98 -25.63
CA ALA A 524 -4.54 4.41 -25.89
C ALA A 524 -5.18 5.26 -24.77
N ALA A 525 -6.32 4.84 -24.22
CA ALA A 525 -6.97 5.51 -23.11
C ALA A 525 -6.12 5.48 -21.81
N ARG A 526 -5.48 4.34 -21.52
CA ARG A 526 -4.60 4.21 -20.34
C ARG A 526 -3.39 5.12 -20.43
N VAL A 527 -2.73 5.17 -21.60
CA VAL A 527 -1.59 6.07 -21.82
C VAL A 527 -2.03 7.54 -21.84
N ALA A 528 -3.21 7.86 -22.39
CA ALA A 528 -3.74 9.21 -22.37
C ALA A 528 -4.02 9.70 -20.95
N ARG A 529 -4.50 8.81 -20.06
CA ARG A 529 -4.66 9.12 -18.62
C ARG A 529 -3.30 9.46 -17.99
N GLU A 530 -2.25 8.68 -18.27
CA GLU A 530 -0.91 8.94 -17.74
C GLU A 530 -0.34 10.27 -18.23
N LYS A 531 -0.61 10.63 -19.48
CA LYS A 531 -0.16 11.91 -20.08
C LYS A 531 -0.71 13.14 -19.34
N LEU A 532 -1.87 13.05 -18.69
CA LEU A 532 -2.46 14.15 -17.92
C LEU A 532 -1.53 14.68 -16.82
N THR A 533 -0.61 13.86 -16.34
CA THR A 533 0.45 14.24 -15.40
C THR A 533 1.36 15.31 -15.98
N MET A 534 1.84 15.11 -17.21
CA MET A 534 2.69 16.09 -17.87
C MET A 534 1.88 17.29 -18.37
N ASP A 535 0.62 17.10 -18.78
CA ASP A 535 -0.25 18.22 -19.17
C ASP A 535 -0.47 19.17 -17.98
N GLN A 536 -0.72 18.64 -16.77
CA GLN A 536 -0.81 19.45 -15.57
C GLN A 536 0.52 20.12 -15.22
N THR A 537 1.63 19.40 -15.34
CA THR A 537 2.98 19.95 -15.09
C THR A 537 3.26 21.17 -15.97
N PHE A 538 2.87 21.11 -17.25
CA PHE A 538 3.01 22.24 -18.18
C PHE A 538 2.05 23.39 -17.83
N LEU A 539 0.83 23.11 -17.43
CA LEU A 539 -0.11 24.13 -16.97
C LEU A 539 0.40 24.88 -15.72
N LEU A 540 1.04 24.18 -14.79
CA LEU A 540 1.64 24.75 -13.58
C LEU A 540 2.87 25.62 -13.87
N ASN A 541 3.60 25.33 -14.95
CA ASN A 541 4.85 26.01 -15.33
C ASN A 541 4.73 26.74 -16.69
N TRP A 542 3.52 27.10 -17.10
CA TRP A 542 3.19 27.56 -18.45
C TRP A 542 4.09 28.66 -18.98
N SER A 543 4.21 29.76 -18.25
CA SER A 543 4.97 30.94 -18.71
C SER A 543 6.47 30.65 -18.83
N GLU A 544 7.00 29.93 -17.86
CA GLU A 544 8.41 29.54 -17.81
C GLU A 544 8.76 28.58 -18.96
N TYR A 545 7.98 27.53 -19.14
CA TYR A 545 8.21 26.51 -20.17
C TYR A 545 8.01 27.10 -21.58
N ARG A 546 7.05 27.99 -21.75
CA ARG A 546 6.85 28.67 -23.02
C ARG A 546 8.01 29.62 -23.37
N ALA A 547 8.52 30.37 -22.40
CA ALA A 547 9.70 31.22 -22.58
C ALA A 547 10.92 30.39 -22.94
N TRP A 548 11.12 29.24 -22.25
CA TRP A 548 12.21 28.31 -22.54
C TRP A 548 12.09 27.72 -23.97
N ALA A 549 10.90 27.31 -24.37
CA ALA A 549 10.67 26.78 -25.74
C ALA A 549 11.06 27.79 -26.80
N LYS A 550 10.63 29.06 -26.64
CA LYS A 550 10.99 30.14 -27.55
C LYS A 550 12.49 30.40 -27.60
N ALA A 551 13.16 30.42 -26.46
CA ALA A 551 14.60 30.67 -26.36
C ALA A 551 15.46 29.55 -26.97
N ASN A 552 14.97 28.29 -26.94
CA ASN A 552 15.70 27.10 -27.35
C ASN A 552 15.19 26.53 -28.71
N GLY A 553 14.25 27.19 -29.38
CA GLY A 553 13.68 26.69 -30.65
C GLY A 553 12.92 25.39 -30.51
N ALA A 554 12.43 25.06 -29.29
CA ALA A 554 11.67 23.84 -29.01
C ALA A 554 10.21 24.00 -29.44
N VAL A 555 9.63 22.90 -29.96
CA VAL A 555 8.20 22.90 -30.35
C VAL A 555 7.33 22.96 -29.10
N TRP A 556 6.47 23.98 -29.03
CA TRP A 556 5.48 24.09 -27.98
C TRP A 556 4.35 23.08 -28.21
N PRO A 557 4.03 22.18 -27.24
CA PRO A 557 3.11 21.07 -27.48
C PRO A 557 1.62 21.42 -27.33
N TYR A 558 1.28 22.65 -26.97
CA TYR A 558 -0.09 23.11 -26.67
C TYR A 558 -0.51 24.29 -27.53
N GLY A 559 -1.78 24.69 -27.40
CA GLY A 559 -2.29 25.92 -28.01
C GLY A 559 -1.71 27.18 -27.35
N GLU A 560 -2.14 28.33 -27.86
CA GLU A 560 -1.72 29.65 -27.34
C GLU A 560 -2.46 30.05 -26.07
N ASP A 561 -3.71 29.60 -25.93
CA ASP A 561 -4.59 29.93 -24.82
C ASP A 561 -4.45 28.93 -23.68
N ARG A 562 -3.81 29.37 -22.60
CA ARG A 562 -3.61 28.58 -21.39
C ARG A 562 -4.93 28.16 -20.73
N ALA A 563 -5.94 29.04 -20.72
CA ALA A 563 -7.22 28.77 -20.08
C ALA A 563 -7.98 27.66 -20.85
N ALA A 564 -7.94 27.70 -22.17
CA ALA A 564 -8.50 26.65 -23.02
C ALA A 564 -7.81 25.28 -22.78
N GLU A 565 -6.49 25.25 -22.61
CA GLU A 565 -5.77 24.02 -22.28
C GLU A 565 -6.09 23.51 -20.88
N ALA A 566 -6.24 24.41 -19.90
CA ALA A 566 -6.72 24.05 -18.56
C ALA A 566 -8.12 23.46 -18.61
N ASP A 567 -9.03 24.01 -19.42
CA ASP A 567 -10.39 23.48 -19.59
C ASP A 567 -10.39 22.07 -20.23
N ARG A 568 -9.50 21.81 -21.19
CA ARG A 568 -9.33 20.45 -21.75
C ARG A 568 -8.87 19.46 -20.69
N TRP A 569 -7.86 19.83 -19.90
CA TRP A 569 -7.38 18.99 -18.79
C TRP A 569 -8.47 18.75 -17.76
N ILE A 570 -9.22 19.81 -17.34
CA ILE A 570 -10.33 19.72 -16.39
C ILE A 570 -11.43 18.79 -16.92
N SER A 571 -11.78 18.88 -18.21
CA SER A 571 -12.76 17.96 -18.81
C SER A 571 -12.27 16.51 -18.72
N ALA A 572 -11.04 16.24 -19.12
CA ALA A 572 -10.47 14.90 -19.11
C ALA A 572 -10.43 14.28 -17.70
N VAL A 573 -10.01 15.03 -16.67
CA VAL A 573 -9.97 14.51 -15.29
C VAL A 573 -11.36 14.32 -14.69
N ASN A 574 -12.34 15.16 -15.07
CA ASN A 574 -13.74 14.98 -14.67
C ASN A 574 -14.35 13.72 -15.31
N GLU A 575 -14.07 13.44 -16.58
CA GLU A 575 -14.51 12.22 -17.27
C GLU A 575 -13.94 10.96 -16.60
N LEU A 576 -12.72 11.03 -16.07
CA LEU A 576 -12.10 9.95 -15.27
C LEU A 576 -12.68 9.84 -13.85
N GLY A 577 -13.46 10.83 -13.40
CA GLY A 577 -14.03 10.86 -12.05
C GLY A 577 -13.05 11.29 -10.97
N VAL A 578 -12.00 12.06 -11.30
CA VAL A 578 -11.06 12.60 -10.30
C VAL A 578 -11.79 13.55 -9.36
N LYS A 579 -11.73 13.27 -8.07
CA LYS A 579 -12.38 14.06 -7.00
C LYS A 579 -11.40 14.86 -6.17
N ALA A 580 -10.13 14.50 -6.19
CA ALA A 580 -9.05 15.17 -5.47
C ALA A 580 -7.71 14.92 -6.18
N VAL A 581 -6.79 15.89 -6.04
CA VAL A 581 -5.40 15.77 -6.50
C VAL A 581 -4.40 15.89 -5.33
N PHE A 582 -4.88 16.04 -4.09
CA PHE A 582 -4.03 16.14 -2.89
C PHE A 582 -4.61 15.33 -1.74
N GLU A 583 -3.74 14.98 -0.80
CA GLU A 583 -4.11 14.21 0.40
C GLU A 583 -5.14 14.94 1.29
N THR A 584 -5.09 16.27 1.38
CA THR A 584 -5.91 17.00 2.34
C THR A 584 -7.07 17.73 1.70
N VAL A 585 -8.29 17.35 2.06
CA VAL A 585 -9.53 18.10 1.74
C VAL A 585 -9.57 19.53 2.35
N THR A 586 -8.64 19.87 3.24
CA THR A 586 -8.53 21.22 3.84
C THR A 586 -8.10 22.29 2.85
N ARG A 587 -7.63 21.93 1.66
CA ARG A 587 -7.28 22.85 0.56
C ARG A 587 -8.49 23.32 -0.27
N GLY A 588 -9.67 22.95 0.15
CA GLY A 588 -10.92 23.26 -0.54
C GLY A 588 -11.34 22.17 -1.55
N PRO A 589 -12.52 22.31 -2.14
CA PRO A 589 -13.04 21.36 -3.11
C PRO A 589 -12.18 21.32 -4.38
N PHE A 590 -12.19 20.18 -5.08
CA PHE A 590 -11.45 20.00 -6.34
C PHE A 590 -11.81 21.07 -7.39
N SER A 591 -13.07 21.50 -7.43
CA SER A 591 -13.52 22.59 -8.30
C SER A 591 -12.75 23.91 -8.07
N ALA A 592 -12.45 24.25 -6.82
CA ALA A 592 -11.66 25.44 -6.52
C ALA A 592 -10.20 25.31 -6.97
N TYR A 593 -9.64 24.10 -6.93
CA TYR A 593 -8.33 23.84 -7.55
C TYR A 593 -8.37 24.04 -9.07
N CYS A 594 -9.39 23.52 -9.74
CA CYS A 594 -9.59 23.67 -11.19
C CYS A 594 -9.70 25.14 -11.59
N GLU A 595 -10.43 25.97 -10.82
CA GLU A 595 -10.51 27.41 -11.05
C GLU A 595 -9.15 28.11 -10.94
N ARG A 596 -8.39 27.80 -9.88
CA ARG A 596 -7.02 28.35 -9.73
C ARG A 596 -6.11 27.90 -10.85
N LEU A 597 -6.19 26.63 -11.26
CA LEU A 597 -5.43 26.12 -12.39
C LEU A 597 -5.78 26.87 -13.68
N ARG A 598 -7.07 27.12 -13.95
CA ARG A 598 -7.53 27.91 -15.09
C ARG A 598 -6.98 29.35 -15.09
N LYS A 599 -6.96 30.01 -13.93
CA LYS A 599 -6.45 31.38 -13.76
C LYS A 599 -4.92 31.48 -13.74
N GLY A 600 -4.19 30.38 -13.62
CA GLY A 600 -2.75 30.40 -13.42
C GLY A 600 -2.31 30.66 -11.98
N GLU A 601 -3.22 30.54 -11.04
CA GLU A 601 -3.05 30.79 -9.61
C GLU A 601 -2.85 29.50 -8.80
N ALA A 602 -2.82 28.33 -9.44
CA ALA A 602 -2.51 27.08 -8.76
C ALA A 602 -1.08 27.15 -8.18
N GLU A 603 -0.94 26.84 -6.91
CA GLU A 603 0.31 26.98 -6.16
C GLU A 603 1.48 26.29 -6.86
N ARG A 604 2.59 27.02 -6.97
CA ARG A 604 3.91 26.51 -7.38
C ARG A 604 4.59 25.84 -6.20
#